data_9f7d3cdfc994b9babe50a189fe84fc12
#
_entry.id   9f7d3cdfc994b9babe50a189fe84fc12
#
_cell.length_a   1.000
_cell.length_b   1.000
_cell.length_c   1.000
_cell.angle_alpha   90.00
_cell.angle_beta   90.00
_cell.angle_gamma   90.00
#
_symmetry.space_group_name_H-M   'P 1'
#
loop_
_entity.id
_entity.type
_entity.pdbx_description
1 polymer ?
#
loop_
_entity_poly.entity_id
_entity_poly.type
_entity_poly.pdbx_seq_one_letter_code
_entity_poly.pdbx_strand_id
1 'polypeptide(L)'
;MAIVDEAKLGYLDFLSREDRVRHHRYVEEMKQYDMMRSGDINAISESAKLWDSGLYGQLSDDPLKNAKYRFVTTITLATRFAIEGGMDEEDAYNASDLYIQDLDNCKTPEDVRRLHTCLLYTSD
;
A
#
# COMPACT_ATOMS: atom_id res chain seq x y z
N MET A 1 -3.41 19.62 -19.51
CA MET A 1 -2.00 19.61 -19.08
C MET A 1 -1.55 18.18 -18.82
N ALA A 2 -0.49 17.76 -19.48
CA ALA A 2 0.08 16.43 -19.22
C ALA A 2 0.92 16.48 -17.96
N ILE A 3 0.58 15.66 -16.96
CA ILE A 3 1.33 15.52 -15.72
C ILE A 3 2.25 14.30 -15.74
N VAL A 4 2.23 13.55 -16.84
CA VAL A 4 2.99 12.33 -17.01
C VAL A 4 3.88 12.48 -18.26
N ASP A 5 5.15 12.13 -18.12
CA ASP A 5 6.09 12.08 -19.24
C ASP A 5 5.76 10.86 -20.12
N GLU A 6 5.33 11.12 -21.35
CA GLU A 6 4.92 10.07 -22.29
C GLU A 6 6.06 9.08 -22.61
N ALA A 7 7.29 9.58 -22.69
CA ALA A 7 8.45 8.72 -22.98
C ALA A 7 8.68 7.74 -21.82
N LYS A 8 8.58 8.22 -20.58
CA LYS A 8 8.72 7.37 -19.41
C LYS A 8 7.57 6.37 -19.31
N LEU A 9 6.34 6.81 -19.62
CA LEU A 9 5.18 5.93 -19.61
C LEU A 9 5.32 4.83 -20.65
N GLY A 10 5.77 5.18 -21.87
CA GLY A 10 6.01 4.21 -22.93
C GLY A 10 7.09 3.17 -22.57
N TYR A 11 8.15 3.62 -21.87
CA TYR A 11 9.20 2.74 -21.39
C TYR A 11 8.68 1.75 -20.34
N LEU A 12 7.87 2.22 -19.41
CA LEU A 12 7.24 1.35 -18.41
C LEU A 12 6.29 0.35 -19.05
N ASP A 13 5.52 0.76 -20.04
CA ASP A 13 4.65 -0.14 -20.80
C ASP A 13 5.46 -1.23 -21.50
N PHE A 14 6.58 -0.84 -22.11
CA PHE A 14 7.49 -1.78 -22.77
C PHE A 14 8.03 -2.80 -21.76
N LEU A 15 8.49 -2.34 -20.59
CA LEU A 15 9.01 -3.24 -19.55
C LEU A 15 7.93 -4.21 -19.06
N SER A 16 6.70 -3.74 -18.92
CA SER A 16 5.57 -4.58 -18.50
C SER A 16 5.28 -5.68 -19.51
N ARG A 17 5.31 -5.35 -20.81
CA ARG A 17 5.11 -6.34 -21.88
C ARG A 17 6.19 -7.40 -21.91
N GLU A 18 7.42 -7.03 -21.56
CA GLU A 18 8.56 -7.95 -21.51
C GLU A 18 8.61 -8.73 -20.18
N ASP A 19 7.61 -8.59 -19.33
CA ASP A 19 7.52 -9.22 -18.01
C ASP A 19 8.69 -8.89 -17.07
N ARG A 20 9.38 -7.79 -17.31
CA ARG A 20 10.52 -7.36 -16.50
C ARG A 20 10.13 -6.56 -15.29
N VAL A 21 9.05 -5.78 -15.41
CA VAL A 21 8.46 -4.99 -14.32
C VAL A 21 6.96 -5.11 -14.44
N ARG A 22 6.33 -5.81 -13.52
CA ARG A 22 4.86 -5.98 -13.51
C ARG A 22 4.28 -5.49 -12.20
N HIS A 23 3.17 -4.80 -12.33
CA HIS A 23 2.32 -4.51 -11.17
C HIS A 23 1.47 -5.73 -10.88
N HIS A 24 1.06 -5.87 -9.61
CA HIS A 24 0.02 -6.81 -9.24
C HIS A 24 -1.29 -6.43 -9.95
N ARG A 25 -2.16 -7.40 -10.16
CA ARG A 25 -3.43 -7.15 -10.82
C ARG A 25 -4.38 -6.40 -9.87
N TYR A 26 -5.21 -5.54 -10.45
CA TYR A 26 -6.19 -4.76 -9.69
C TYR A 26 -7.08 -5.65 -8.81
N VAL A 27 -7.51 -6.80 -9.33
CA VAL A 27 -8.36 -7.73 -8.58
C VAL A 27 -7.65 -8.28 -7.33
N GLU A 28 -6.34 -8.49 -7.40
CA GLU A 28 -5.55 -8.96 -6.26
C GLU A 28 -5.40 -7.86 -5.21
N GLU A 29 -5.17 -6.64 -5.66
CA GLU A 29 -5.08 -5.48 -4.77
C GLU A 29 -6.39 -5.26 -4.03
N MET A 30 -7.50 -5.26 -4.76
CA MET A 30 -8.81 -5.00 -4.17
C MET A 30 -9.28 -6.12 -3.26
N LYS A 31 -8.82 -7.36 -3.46
CA LYS A 31 -9.16 -8.49 -2.61
C LYS A 31 -8.79 -8.24 -1.16
N GLN A 32 -7.58 -7.73 -0.90
CA GLN A 32 -7.15 -7.44 0.48
C GLN A 32 -8.05 -6.39 1.14
N TYR A 33 -8.44 -5.38 0.39
CA TYR A 33 -9.29 -4.30 0.93
C TYR A 33 -10.72 -4.76 1.16
N ASP A 34 -11.26 -5.59 0.28
CA ASP A 34 -12.58 -6.20 0.49
C ASP A 34 -12.61 -7.07 1.73
N MET A 35 -11.54 -7.81 2.00
CA MET A 35 -11.38 -8.59 3.22
C MET A 35 -11.33 -7.69 4.45
N MET A 36 -10.61 -6.58 4.39
CA MET A 36 -10.57 -5.59 5.47
C MET A 36 -11.94 -5.03 5.76
N ARG A 37 -12.69 -4.67 4.72
CA ARG A 37 -14.04 -4.12 4.85
C ARG A 37 -15.00 -5.09 5.53
N SER A 38 -14.89 -6.38 5.24
CA SER A 38 -15.77 -7.41 5.79
C SER A 38 -15.30 -7.96 7.14
N GLY A 39 -14.13 -7.50 7.64
CA GLY A 39 -13.56 -8.00 8.89
C GLY A 39 -12.97 -9.39 8.80
N ASP A 40 -12.57 -9.82 7.61
CA ASP A 40 -11.96 -11.14 7.40
C ASP A 40 -10.51 -11.11 7.89
N ILE A 41 -10.20 -11.96 8.87
CA ILE A 41 -8.85 -12.03 9.46
C ILE A 41 -7.79 -12.42 8.43
N ASN A 42 -8.17 -13.09 7.34
CA ASN A 42 -7.26 -13.46 6.27
C ASN A 42 -6.73 -12.25 5.50
N ALA A 43 -7.32 -11.06 5.70
CA ALA A 43 -6.81 -9.82 5.13
C ALA A 43 -5.35 -9.57 5.51
N ILE A 44 -4.95 -9.97 6.73
CA ILE A 44 -3.59 -9.79 7.22
C ILE A 44 -2.60 -10.55 6.33
N SER A 45 -2.85 -11.83 6.08
CA SER A 45 -1.95 -12.64 5.25
C SER A 45 -1.98 -12.21 3.77
N GLU A 46 -3.14 -11.82 3.25
CA GLU A 46 -3.23 -11.33 1.86
C GLU A 46 -2.47 -10.03 1.68
N SER A 47 -2.59 -9.09 2.61
CA SER A 47 -1.89 -7.81 2.54
C SER A 47 -0.38 -7.98 2.69
N ALA A 48 0.07 -8.83 3.62
CA ALA A 48 1.48 -9.12 3.80
C ALA A 48 2.08 -9.79 2.56
N LYS A 49 1.35 -10.71 1.95
CA LYS A 49 1.74 -11.40 0.73
C LYS A 49 1.92 -10.43 -0.43
N LEU A 50 0.99 -9.50 -0.60
CA LEU A 50 1.10 -8.47 -1.63
C LEU A 50 2.27 -7.52 -1.36
N TRP A 51 2.46 -7.12 -0.11
CA TRP A 51 3.58 -6.27 0.27
C TRP A 51 4.92 -6.91 -0.10
N ASP A 52 5.07 -8.21 0.14
CA ASP A 52 6.32 -8.94 -0.10
C ASP A 52 6.48 -9.42 -1.54
N SER A 53 5.45 -9.30 -2.38
CA SER A 53 5.45 -9.84 -3.74
C SER A 53 6.42 -9.16 -4.68
N GLY A 54 6.80 -7.90 -4.40
CA GLY A 54 7.62 -7.10 -5.31
C GLY A 54 6.87 -6.60 -6.54
N LEU A 55 5.55 -6.79 -6.62
CA LEU A 55 4.73 -6.40 -7.77
C LEU A 55 4.19 -4.98 -7.68
N TYR A 56 4.67 -4.19 -6.73
CA TYR A 56 4.41 -2.75 -6.69
C TYR A 56 5.36 -2.05 -7.67
N GLY A 57 4.87 -0.98 -8.30
CA GLY A 57 5.72 -0.16 -9.14
C GLY A 57 6.84 0.49 -8.34
N GLN A 58 7.87 0.91 -9.03
CA GLN A 58 8.96 1.65 -8.42
C GLN A 58 8.54 3.11 -8.25
N LEU A 59 8.38 3.55 -7.00
CA LEU A 59 7.93 4.90 -6.65
C LEU A 59 9.09 5.84 -6.37
N SER A 60 10.28 5.29 -6.07
CA SER A 60 11.50 6.03 -5.80
C SER A 60 12.71 5.14 -6.05
N ASP A 61 13.84 5.75 -6.40
CA ASP A 61 15.12 5.05 -6.50
C ASP A 61 15.70 4.74 -5.12
N ASP A 62 15.29 5.50 -4.11
CA ASP A 62 15.69 5.26 -2.72
C ASP A 62 14.79 4.18 -2.11
N PRO A 63 15.33 3.03 -1.68
CA PRO A 63 14.51 1.95 -1.13
C PRO A 63 13.65 2.36 0.06
N LEU A 64 14.18 3.21 0.94
CA LEU A 64 13.42 3.67 2.11
C LEU A 64 12.25 4.57 1.69
N LYS A 65 12.50 5.53 0.81
CA LYS A 65 11.43 6.40 0.28
C LYS A 65 10.38 5.58 -0.46
N ASN A 66 10.83 4.62 -1.25
CA ASN A 66 9.93 3.74 -1.99
C ASN A 66 8.98 3.00 -1.03
N ALA A 67 9.52 2.44 0.06
CA ALA A 67 8.72 1.75 1.06
C ALA A 67 7.73 2.71 1.75
N LYS A 68 8.17 3.92 2.09
CA LYS A 68 7.32 4.93 2.73
C LYS A 68 6.16 5.34 1.81
N TYR A 69 6.43 5.56 0.53
CA TYR A 69 5.38 5.91 -0.43
C TYR A 69 4.35 4.79 -0.58
N ARG A 70 4.82 3.54 -0.64
CA ARG A 70 3.94 2.37 -0.68
C ARG A 70 3.04 2.31 0.55
N PHE A 71 3.60 2.58 1.73
CA PHE A 71 2.84 2.59 2.99
C PHE A 71 1.73 3.63 2.95
N VAL A 72 2.03 4.87 2.52
CA VAL A 72 1.03 5.94 2.45
C VAL A 72 -0.11 5.54 1.52
N THR A 73 0.21 4.94 0.37
CA THR A 73 -0.79 4.45 -0.57
C THR A 73 -1.68 3.38 0.08
N THR A 74 -1.07 2.43 0.75
CA THR A 74 -1.77 1.31 1.39
C THR A 74 -2.69 1.79 2.50
N ILE A 75 -2.19 2.63 3.42
CA ILE A 75 -3.00 3.08 4.55
C ILE A 75 -4.14 4.00 4.11
N THR A 76 -3.94 4.76 3.04
CA THR A 76 -4.98 5.61 2.49
C THR A 76 -6.18 4.78 2.06
N LEU A 77 -5.95 3.70 1.34
CA LEU A 77 -7.01 2.80 0.90
C LEU A 77 -7.59 2.00 2.07
N ALA A 78 -6.72 1.46 2.94
CA ALA A 78 -7.17 0.68 4.10
C ALA A 78 -8.11 1.50 5.00
N THR A 79 -7.81 2.79 5.20
CA THR A 79 -8.64 3.69 5.99
C THR A 79 -10.06 3.80 5.41
N ARG A 80 -10.17 4.01 4.09
CA ARG A 80 -11.48 4.14 3.43
C ARG A 80 -12.29 2.87 3.52
N PHE A 81 -11.69 1.72 3.29
CA PHE A 81 -12.39 0.45 3.39
C PHE A 81 -12.77 0.09 4.82
N ALA A 82 -11.96 0.47 5.80
CA ALA A 82 -12.31 0.32 7.23
C ALA A 82 -13.56 1.13 7.57
N ILE A 83 -13.66 2.36 7.09
CA ILE A 83 -14.83 3.22 7.28
C ILE A 83 -16.08 2.57 6.62
N GLU A 84 -15.93 2.06 5.41
CA GLU A 84 -17.02 1.36 4.73
C GLU A 84 -17.47 0.12 5.50
N GLY A 85 -16.56 -0.52 6.21
CA GLY A 85 -16.83 -1.70 7.05
C GLY A 85 -17.43 -1.37 8.41
N GLY A 86 -17.57 -0.09 8.75
CA GLY A 86 -18.23 0.33 9.97
C GLY A 86 -17.36 1.04 11.00
N MET A 87 -16.07 1.26 10.72
CA MET A 87 -15.20 2.01 11.61
C MET A 87 -15.61 3.49 11.62
N ASP A 88 -15.59 4.12 12.80
CA ASP A 88 -15.87 5.55 12.93
C ASP A 88 -14.89 6.38 12.09
N GLU A 89 -15.41 7.35 11.34
CA GLU A 89 -14.61 8.18 10.44
C GLU A 89 -13.48 8.91 11.16
N GLU A 90 -13.78 9.58 12.25
CA GLU A 90 -12.77 10.35 13.00
C GLU A 90 -11.69 9.45 13.57
N ASP A 91 -12.07 8.29 14.11
CA ASP A 91 -11.11 7.34 14.65
C ASP A 91 -10.21 6.80 13.53
N ALA A 92 -10.80 6.51 12.38
CA ALA A 92 -10.05 5.98 11.23
C ALA A 92 -9.05 7.01 10.69
N TYR A 93 -9.47 8.25 10.50
CA TYR A 93 -8.58 9.30 10.00
C TYR A 93 -7.49 9.65 11.00
N ASN A 94 -7.81 9.71 12.29
CA ASN A 94 -6.81 9.96 13.33
C ASN A 94 -5.77 8.84 13.38
N ALA A 95 -6.18 7.59 13.29
CA ALA A 95 -5.25 6.46 13.23
C ALA A 95 -4.36 6.54 12.00
N SER A 96 -4.94 6.85 10.84
CA SER A 96 -4.19 7.02 9.59
C SER A 96 -3.11 8.09 9.72
N ASP A 97 -3.47 9.24 10.29
CA ASP A 97 -2.52 10.35 10.49
C ASP A 97 -1.36 9.93 11.38
N LEU A 98 -1.64 9.24 12.48
CA LEU A 98 -0.61 8.78 13.41
C LEU A 98 0.33 7.77 12.77
N TYR A 99 -0.20 6.82 11.99
CA TYR A 99 0.64 5.86 11.28
C TYR A 99 1.52 6.53 10.25
N ILE A 100 1.00 7.51 9.51
CA ILE A 100 1.81 8.24 8.52
C ILE A 100 2.92 9.04 9.23
N GLN A 101 2.61 9.68 10.36
CA GLN A 101 3.61 10.39 11.16
C GLN A 101 4.72 9.45 11.65
N ASP A 102 4.38 8.20 11.98
CA ASP A 102 5.37 7.21 12.41
C ASP A 102 6.38 6.86 11.33
N LEU A 103 6.08 7.12 10.06
CA LEU A 103 7.04 6.92 8.98
C LEU A 103 8.31 7.77 9.16
N ASP A 104 8.19 8.92 9.80
CA ASP A 104 9.36 9.79 10.06
C ASP A 104 10.40 9.09 10.95
N ASN A 105 9.97 8.13 11.74
CA ASN A 105 10.84 7.36 12.63
C ASN A 105 11.42 6.11 11.97
N CYS A 106 10.94 5.75 10.80
CA CYS A 106 11.45 4.60 10.05
C CYS A 106 12.78 4.94 9.40
N LYS A 107 13.79 4.10 9.63
CA LYS A 107 15.14 4.30 9.10
C LYS A 107 15.50 3.31 8.00
N THR A 108 14.74 2.22 7.88
CA THR A 108 14.98 1.15 6.91
C THR A 108 13.66 0.70 6.29
N PRO A 109 13.69 0.08 5.09
CA PRO A 109 12.49 -0.54 4.53
C PRO A 109 11.85 -1.57 5.46
N GLU A 110 12.66 -2.28 6.26
CA GLU A 110 12.15 -3.26 7.22
C GLU A 110 11.35 -2.60 8.34
N ASP A 111 11.75 -1.40 8.78
CA ASP A 111 10.97 -0.63 9.75
C ASP A 111 9.58 -0.31 9.21
N VAL A 112 9.50 0.07 7.94
CA VAL A 112 8.21 0.35 7.28
C VAL A 112 7.37 -0.91 7.18
N ARG A 113 7.99 -2.04 6.87
CA ARG A 113 7.29 -3.34 6.81
C ARG A 113 6.69 -3.71 8.16
N ARG A 114 7.43 -3.48 9.26
CA ARG A 114 6.92 -3.72 10.61
C ARG A 114 5.73 -2.82 10.93
N LEU A 115 5.80 -1.57 10.51
CA LEU A 115 4.69 -0.63 10.70
C LEU A 115 3.45 -1.09 9.93
N HIS A 116 3.63 -1.60 8.72
CA HIS A 116 2.54 -2.18 7.92
C HIS A 116 1.90 -3.37 8.63
N THR A 117 2.70 -4.23 9.24
CA THR A 117 2.19 -5.37 10.02
C THR A 117 1.37 -4.89 11.21
N CYS A 118 1.86 -3.86 11.93
CA CYS A 118 1.12 -3.26 13.05
C CYS A 118 -0.24 -2.71 12.60
N LEU A 119 -0.28 -2.03 11.46
CA LEU A 119 -1.51 -1.50 10.87
C LEU A 119 -2.55 -2.61 10.68
N LEU A 120 -2.13 -3.74 10.13
CA LEU A 120 -3.03 -4.86 9.84
C LEU A 120 -3.66 -5.43 11.12
N TYR A 121 -2.90 -5.51 12.20
CA TYR A 121 -3.40 -6.03 13.48
C TYR A 121 -4.29 -5.05 14.23
N THR A 122 -4.19 -3.75 13.97
CA THR A 122 -5.00 -2.72 14.64
C THR A 122 -6.21 -2.28 13.85
N SER A 123 -6.39 -2.75 12.62
CA SER A 123 -7.51 -2.39 11.76
C SER A 123 -8.82 -3.10 12.11
N ASP A 124 -8.83 -3.93 13.11
CA ASP A 124 -10.03 -4.67 13.56
C ASP A 124 -10.95 -3.79 14.40
#